data_15fc74e169a137d7f56732c88cac4666
#
_entry.id   15fc74e169a137d7f56732c88cac4666
#
_cell.length_a   1.000
_cell.length_b   1.000
_cell.length_c   1.000
_cell.angle_alpha   90.00
_cell.angle_beta   90.00
_cell.angle_gamma   90.00
#
_symmetry.space_group_name_H-M   'P 1'
#
loop_
_entity.id
_entity.type
_entity.pdbx_description
1 polymer ?
#
loop_
_entity_poly.entity_id
_entity_poly.type
_entity_poly.pdbx_seq_one_letter_code
_entity_poly.pdbx_strand_id
1 'polypeptide(L)'
;MGYIGTVAARLRDFSREIEDMDYPEVLRKYLKRRLWKSTANTVNSNPEMWPVFMKPIHNKKFKGRIIREPADLIGCGSYYEDYPVYCSEVKEIIAEFRVFVLYGEIIDVRRYGGRWDVACDADVVESCVKDFEGAPKAYALDFGITKDGETILVEVNNTCSIGSYGLEPVLYARFLSARWAELTGTNDECRF
;
A
#
# COMPACT_ATOMS: atom_id res chain seq x y z
N MET A 1 -14.22 -8.23 2.70
CA MET A 1 -13.47 -9.49 2.49
C MET A 1 -13.37 -9.73 1.00
N GLY A 2 -12.17 -9.75 0.45
CA GLY A 2 -11.97 -9.90 -0.98
C GLY A 2 -12.29 -11.32 -1.45
N TYR A 3 -13.37 -11.48 -2.16
CA TYR A 3 -13.81 -12.76 -2.74
C TYR A 3 -12.75 -13.41 -3.66
N ILE A 4 -11.88 -12.60 -4.27
CA ILE A 4 -10.84 -13.08 -5.20
C ILE A 4 -9.83 -14.00 -4.50
N GLY A 5 -9.36 -13.65 -3.30
CA GLY A 5 -8.46 -14.51 -2.54
C GLY A 5 -9.07 -15.83 -2.15
N THR A 6 -10.38 -15.86 -1.84
CA THR A 6 -11.10 -17.08 -1.48
C THR A 6 -11.36 -17.96 -2.71
N VAL A 7 -11.64 -17.36 -3.87
CA VAL A 7 -11.83 -18.09 -5.14
C VAL A 7 -10.49 -18.62 -5.64
N ALA A 8 -9.42 -17.84 -5.59
CA ALA A 8 -8.08 -18.28 -5.96
C ALA A 8 -7.59 -19.46 -5.10
N ALA A 9 -7.84 -19.43 -3.79
CA ALA A 9 -7.51 -20.54 -2.89
C ALA A 9 -8.32 -21.84 -3.20
N ARG A 10 -9.47 -21.72 -3.83
CA ARG A 10 -10.32 -22.86 -4.28
C ARG A 10 -9.94 -23.40 -5.65
N LEU A 11 -9.30 -22.59 -6.48
CA LEU A 11 -8.77 -23.03 -7.77
C LEU A 11 -7.39 -23.64 -7.50
N ARG A 12 -7.32 -24.94 -7.39
CA ARG A 12 -6.14 -25.75 -6.96
C ARG A 12 -4.85 -25.50 -7.75
N ASP A 13 -4.90 -24.79 -8.85
CA ASP A 13 -3.75 -24.47 -9.70
C ASP A 13 -3.19 -23.05 -9.49
N PHE A 14 -3.78 -22.26 -8.59
CA PHE A 14 -3.28 -20.91 -8.28
C PHE A 14 -2.25 -20.98 -7.16
N SER A 15 -1.03 -21.43 -7.51
CA SER A 15 0.09 -21.58 -6.56
C SER A 15 0.94 -20.32 -6.40
N ARG A 16 0.60 -19.22 -7.08
CA ARG A 16 1.36 -17.97 -6.94
C ARG A 16 0.93 -17.23 -5.69
N GLU A 17 1.85 -17.09 -4.73
CA GLU A 17 1.69 -16.09 -3.67
C GLU A 17 1.61 -14.72 -4.34
N ILE A 18 0.56 -13.97 -4.00
CA ILE A 18 0.42 -12.59 -4.44
C ILE A 18 1.32 -11.77 -3.52
N GLU A 19 2.47 -11.38 -4.03
CA GLU A 19 3.42 -10.56 -3.29
C GLU A 19 2.81 -9.17 -2.98
N ASP A 20 3.00 -8.71 -1.73
CA ASP A 20 2.73 -7.33 -1.36
C ASP A 20 3.72 -6.43 -2.11
N MET A 21 3.23 -5.36 -2.74
CA MET A 21 4.07 -4.44 -3.51
C MET A 21 4.69 -3.35 -2.65
N ASP A 22 4.08 -3.04 -1.55
CA ASP A 22 4.41 -2.01 -0.53
C ASP A 22 5.27 -0.83 -1.02
N TYR A 23 6.56 -1.07 -1.32
CA TYR A 23 7.57 -0.04 -1.59
C TYR A 23 8.48 -0.43 -2.76
N PRO A 24 8.00 -0.37 -4.02
CA PRO A 24 8.85 -0.62 -5.19
C PRO A 24 10.05 0.32 -5.24
N GLU A 25 11.23 -0.21 -5.55
CA GLU A 25 12.48 0.58 -5.54
C GLU A 25 12.41 1.77 -6.49
N VAL A 26 11.81 1.57 -7.67
CA VAL A 26 11.65 2.61 -8.71
C VAL A 26 10.83 3.82 -8.23
N LEU A 27 9.96 3.63 -7.22
CA LEU A 27 9.13 4.69 -6.65
C LEU A 27 9.68 5.31 -5.36
N ARG A 28 10.87 4.90 -4.91
CA ARG A 28 11.44 5.36 -3.64
C ARG A 28 11.54 6.87 -3.50
N LYS A 29 11.82 7.59 -4.57
CA LYS A 29 11.92 9.05 -4.56
C LYS A 29 10.62 9.75 -4.13
N TYR A 30 9.46 9.11 -4.35
CA TYR A 30 8.15 9.64 -3.98
C TYR A 30 7.79 9.42 -2.51
N LEU A 31 8.50 8.54 -1.80
CA LEU A 31 8.30 8.33 -0.36
C LEU A 31 8.67 9.57 0.46
N LYS A 32 9.63 10.36 -0.02
CA LYS A 32 10.16 11.58 0.62
C LYS A 32 10.47 11.41 2.12
N ARG A 33 10.81 10.18 2.50
CA ARG A 33 11.27 9.78 3.83
C ARG A 33 12.21 8.60 3.73
N ARG A 34 13.11 8.48 4.69
CA ARG A 34 13.96 7.30 4.79
C ARG A 34 13.11 6.08 5.13
N LEU A 35 13.33 5.00 4.38
CA LEU A 35 12.73 3.69 4.58
C LEU A 35 13.84 2.65 4.69
N TRP A 36 13.75 1.76 5.68
CA TRP A 36 14.71 0.66 5.85
C TRP A 36 14.02 -0.60 6.38
N LYS A 37 14.68 -1.73 6.25
CA LYS A 37 14.26 -2.99 6.84
C LYS A 37 14.92 -3.18 8.19
N SER A 38 14.20 -3.76 9.15
CA SER A 38 14.65 -4.12 10.49
C SER A 38 13.88 -5.36 10.97
N THR A 39 13.98 -5.66 12.26
CA THR A 39 13.14 -6.65 12.91
C THR A 39 12.36 -6.04 14.06
N ALA A 40 11.25 -6.68 14.43
CA ALA A 40 10.41 -6.19 15.51
C ALA A 40 11.21 -6.11 16.83
N ASN A 41 12.02 -7.13 17.15
CA ASN A 41 12.83 -7.13 18.35
C ASN A 41 13.91 -6.03 18.34
N THR A 42 14.49 -5.76 17.17
CA THR A 42 15.45 -4.65 17.04
C THR A 42 14.78 -3.31 17.37
N VAL A 43 13.60 -3.04 16.83
CA VAL A 43 12.87 -1.79 17.14
C VAL A 43 12.48 -1.72 18.62
N ASN A 44 12.02 -2.85 19.19
CA ASN A 44 11.60 -2.93 20.59
C ASN A 44 12.75 -2.71 21.58
N SER A 45 13.95 -3.20 21.24
CA SER A 45 15.12 -3.15 22.12
C SER A 45 15.96 -1.87 21.99
N ASN A 46 15.63 -1.00 21.03
CA ASN A 46 16.41 0.20 20.74
C ASN A 46 15.52 1.47 20.77
N PRO A 47 15.16 1.99 21.95
CA PRO A 47 14.34 3.20 22.09
C PRO A 47 14.95 4.45 21.42
N GLU A 48 16.24 4.47 21.18
CA GLU A 48 16.92 5.53 20.44
C GLU A 48 16.50 5.62 18.96
N MET A 49 15.86 4.59 18.43
CA MET A 49 15.26 4.63 17.09
C MET A 49 13.91 5.35 17.07
N TRP A 50 13.29 5.62 18.20
CA TRP A 50 11.96 6.22 18.29
C TRP A 50 12.01 7.77 18.19
N PRO A 51 10.98 8.42 17.60
CA PRO A 51 9.81 7.83 16.99
C PRO A 51 10.11 7.20 15.64
N VAL A 52 9.52 6.02 15.38
CA VAL A 52 9.67 5.29 14.12
C VAL A 52 8.33 4.70 13.68
N PHE A 53 8.02 4.79 12.39
CA PHE A 53 6.91 4.01 11.83
C PHE A 53 7.40 2.57 11.59
N MET A 54 6.61 1.58 12.01
CA MET A 54 6.92 0.16 11.89
C MET A 54 5.74 -0.60 11.27
N LYS A 55 6.01 -1.42 10.23
CA LYS A 55 5.02 -2.25 9.52
C LYS A 55 5.59 -3.64 9.24
N PRO A 56 4.88 -4.75 9.54
CA PRO A 56 5.32 -6.10 9.15
C PRO A 56 5.50 -6.21 7.65
N ILE A 57 6.58 -6.89 7.20
CA ILE A 57 6.82 -7.15 5.77
C ILE A 57 5.88 -8.25 5.26
N HIS A 58 5.63 -9.27 6.08
CA HIS A 58 4.79 -10.41 5.71
C HIS A 58 3.67 -10.63 6.73
N ASN A 59 2.59 -11.28 6.26
CA ASN A 59 1.52 -11.83 7.10
C ASN A 59 0.67 -10.84 7.89
N LYS A 60 0.75 -9.52 7.63
CA LYS A 60 -0.08 -8.47 8.27
C LYS A 60 -0.39 -8.74 9.76
N LYS A 61 0.64 -9.19 10.52
CA LYS A 61 0.52 -9.55 11.95
C LYS A 61 -0.09 -8.43 12.78
N PHE A 62 0.17 -7.18 12.39
CA PHE A 62 -0.50 -5.97 12.90
C PHE A 62 -0.54 -4.90 11.80
N LYS A 63 -1.34 -3.86 12.01
CA LYS A 63 -1.35 -2.68 11.13
C LYS A 63 -0.12 -1.82 11.40
N GLY A 64 0.47 -1.24 10.34
CA GLY A 64 1.56 -0.28 10.50
C GLY A 64 1.20 0.79 11.52
N ARG A 65 2.14 1.12 12.41
CA ARG A 65 1.95 2.12 13.48
C ARG A 65 3.25 2.86 13.79
N ILE A 66 3.10 3.98 14.46
CA ILE A 66 4.23 4.76 14.95
C ILE A 66 4.54 4.31 16.37
N ILE A 67 5.81 3.99 16.61
CA ILE A 67 6.34 3.63 17.93
C ILE A 67 7.03 4.86 18.49
N ARG A 68 6.51 5.40 19.59
CA ARG A 68 7.04 6.55 20.34
C ARG A 68 7.46 6.19 21.74
N GLU A 69 6.77 5.20 22.31
CA GLU A 69 6.92 4.76 23.69
C GLU A 69 6.60 3.26 23.82
N PRO A 70 6.98 2.61 24.94
CA PRO A 70 6.73 1.18 25.12
C PRO A 70 5.25 0.76 24.96
N ALA A 71 4.30 1.65 25.28
CA ALA A 71 2.87 1.37 25.15
C ALA A 71 2.46 1.13 23.69
N ASP A 72 3.12 1.76 22.73
CA ASP A 72 2.86 1.59 21.29
C ASP A 72 3.25 0.19 20.79
N LEU A 73 4.08 -0.53 21.52
CA LEU A 73 4.50 -1.90 21.19
C LEU A 73 3.46 -2.96 21.53
N ILE A 74 2.43 -2.60 22.30
CA ILE A 74 1.36 -3.54 22.66
C ILE A 74 0.66 -4.03 21.39
N GLY A 75 0.67 -5.37 21.19
CA GLY A 75 0.12 -6.01 20.01
C GLY A 75 1.05 -6.02 18.78
N CYS A 76 2.29 -5.54 18.90
CA CYS A 76 3.33 -5.67 17.88
C CYS A 76 4.26 -6.85 18.12
N GLY A 77 4.07 -7.63 19.18
CA GLY A 77 4.87 -8.81 19.48
C GLY A 77 4.27 -10.06 18.86
N SER A 78 5.11 -11.02 18.49
CA SER A 78 4.72 -12.41 18.35
C SER A 78 5.47 -13.22 19.40
N TYR A 79 4.76 -14.10 20.07
CA TYR A 79 5.36 -15.00 21.04
C TYR A 79 6.48 -15.81 20.36
N TYR A 80 7.74 -15.55 20.76
CA TYR A 80 8.94 -16.28 20.34
C TYR A 80 9.44 -16.09 18.89
N GLU A 81 8.83 -15.25 18.06
CA GLU A 81 9.33 -14.98 16.71
C GLU A 81 9.80 -13.53 16.58
N ASP A 82 11.03 -13.36 16.11
CA ASP A 82 11.48 -12.09 15.57
C ASP A 82 11.15 -12.03 14.08
N TYR A 83 10.33 -11.09 13.66
CA TYR A 83 9.89 -10.99 12.27
C TYR A 83 10.35 -9.71 11.61
N PRO A 84 10.57 -9.75 10.29
CA PRO A 84 11.02 -8.60 9.54
C PRO A 84 9.94 -7.53 9.45
N VAL A 85 10.37 -6.27 9.58
CA VAL A 85 9.52 -5.09 9.48
C VAL A 85 10.14 -4.06 8.54
N TYR A 86 9.29 -3.29 7.88
CA TYR A 86 9.66 -1.99 7.33
C TYR A 86 9.63 -0.96 8.46
N CYS A 87 10.66 -0.13 8.50
CA CYS A 87 10.75 1.04 9.35
C CYS A 87 10.86 2.29 8.48
N SER A 88 10.25 3.38 8.89
CA SER A 88 10.47 4.67 8.24
C SER A 88 10.48 5.83 9.21
N GLU A 89 11.06 6.94 8.78
CA GLU A 89 10.86 8.23 9.42
C GLU A 89 9.37 8.54 9.51
N VAL A 90 8.99 9.18 10.61
CA VAL A 90 7.61 9.59 10.85
C VAL A 90 7.34 10.90 10.11
N LYS A 91 6.31 10.91 9.27
CA LYS A 91 5.76 12.12 8.65
C LYS A 91 4.39 12.40 9.25
N GLU A 92 4.12 13.68 9.54
CA GLU A 92 2.80 14.12 9.99
C GLU A 92 1.87 14.24 8.78
N ILE A 93 1.08 13.19 8.54
CA ILE A 93 0.13 13.10 7.44
C ILE A 93 -1.22 13.65 7.92
N ILE A 94 -1.76 14.64 7.22
CA ILE A 94 -3.03 15.31 7.54
C ILE A 94 -4.21 14.84 6.68
N ALA A 95 -3.94 14.22 5.53
CA ALA A 95 -4.95 13.58 4.69
C ALA A 95 -4.33 12.43 3.89
N GLU A 96 -5.15 11.44 3.56
CA GLU A 96 -4.73 10.27 2.79
C GLU A 96 -5.68 10.01 1.63
N PHE A 97 -5.09 9.65 0.49
CA PHE A 97 -5.77 9.45 -0.79
C PHE A 97 -5.34 8.14 -1.42
N ARG A 98 -6.28 7.44 -2.03
CA ARG A 98 -6.02 6.29 -2.90
C ARG A 98 -6.20 6.68 -4.36
N VAL A 99 -5.16 6.49 -5.14
CA VAL A 99 -5.15 6.64 -6.60
C VAL A 99 -5.32 5.25 -7.20
N PHE A 100 -6.37 5.05 -7.98
CA PHE A 100 -6.64 3.81 -8.69
C PHE A 100 -6.07 3.92 -10.11
N VAL A 101 -5.19 2.98 -10.47
CA VAL A 101 -4.54 2.95 -11.79
C VAL A 101 -4.92 1.67 -12.51
N LEU A 102 -5.44 1.82 -13.73
CA LEU A 102 -5.86 0.74 -14.60
C LEU A 102 -5.20 0.88 -15.98
N TYR A 103 -4.40 -0.10 -16.41
CA TYR A 103 -3.66 -0.08 -17.66
C TYR A 103 -2.77 1.16 -17.86
N GLY A 104 -2.19 1.66 -16.76
CA GLY A 104 -1.34 2.84 -16.76
C GLY A 104 -2.09 4.18 -16.68
N GLU A 105 -3.43 4.16 -16.70
CA GLU A 105 -4.27 5.36 -16.62
C GLU A 105 -4.84 5.52 -15.20
N ILE A 106 -4.83 6.75 -14.68
CA ILE A 106 -5.49 7.09 -13.41
C ILE A 106 -6.99 7.12 -13.67
N ILE A 107 -7.72 6.18 -13.08
CA ILE A 107 -9.18 6.09 -13.26
C ILE A 107 -9.96 6.83 -12.17
N ASP A 108 -9.37 7.03 -11.00
CA ASP A 108 -9.98 7.80 -9.92
C ASP A 108 -8.98 8.10 -8.80
N VAL A 109 -9.29 9.14 -8.01
CA VAL A 109 -8.56 9.53 -6.79
C VAL A 109 -9.56 9.71 -5.66
N ARG A 110 -9.45 8.92 -4.60
CA ARG A 110 -10.38 8.92 -3.46
C ARG A 110 -9.68 9.24 -2.16
N ARG A 111 -10.13 10.30 -1.48
CA ARG A 111 -9.70 10.56 -0.11
C ARG A 111 -10.37 9.54 0.82
N TYR A 112 -9.59 8.89 1.67
CA TYR A 112 -10.10 7.93 2.64
C TYR A 112 -9.81 8.30 4.10
N GLY A 113 -9.00 9.34 4.34
CA GLY A 113 -8.67 9.79 5.69
C GLY A 113 -8.30 11.27 5.77
N GLY A 114 -8.35 11.82 6.97
CA GLY A 114 -7.88 13.16 7.30
C GLY A 114 -8.72 14.33 6.76
N ARG A 115 -8.07 15.46 6.54
CA ARG A 115 -8.69 16.74 6.14
C ARG A 115 -9.37 16.61 4.78
N TRP A 116 -10.53 17.26 4.65
CA TRP A 116 -11.34 17.25 3.42
C TRP A 116 -10.97 18.38 2.44
N ASP A 117 -10.28 19.40 2.94
CA ASP A 117 -10.00 20.67 2.25
C ASP A 117 -8.59 20.73 1.63
N VAL A 118 -7.94 19.59 1.50
CA VAL A 118 -6.64 19.44 0.83
C VAL A 118 -6.73 18.39 -0.28
N ALA A 119 -5.83 18.46 -1.25
CA ALA A 119 -5.74 17.54 -2.37
C ALA A 119 -4.30 17.13 -2.63
N CYS A 120 -4.11 16.00 -3.31
CA CYS A 120 -2.80 15.61 -3.83
C CYS A 120 -2.33 16.58 -4.92
N ASP A 121 -1.03 16.80 -4.99
CA ASP A 121 -0.38 17.42 -6.12
C ASP A 121 -0.48 16.48 -7.34
N ALA A 122 -1.19 16.91 -8.37
CA ALA A 122 -1.46 16.11 -9.58
C ALA A 122 -0.15 15.75 -10.31
N ASP A 123 0.79 16.66 -10.41
CA ASP A 123 2.06 16.44 -11.11
C ASP A 123 2.90 15.35 -10.41
N VAL A 124 2.87 15.32 -9.08
CA VAL A 124 3.54 14.27 -8.28
C VAL A 124 2.88 12.91 -8.51
N VAL A 125 1.55 12.86 -8.53
CA VAL A 125 0.79 11.62 -8.74
C VAL A 125 1.01 11.07 -10.15
N GLU A 126 0.86 11.91 -11.18
CA GLU A 126 1.06 11.53 -12.57
C GLU A 126 2.50 11.08 -12.85
N SER A 127 3.48 11.80 -12.31
CA SER A 127 4.89 11.42 -12.41
C SER A 127 5.17 10.07 -11.74
N CYS A 128 4.55 9.81 -10.59
CA CYS A 128 4.69 8.53 -9.89
C CYS A 128 4.12 7.36 -10.71
N VAL A 129 2.95 7.54 -11.34
CA VAL A 129 2.35 6.53 -12.22
C VAL A 129 3.24 6.28 -13.43
N LYS A 130 3.72 7.33 -14.08
CA LYS A 130 4.59 7.27 -15.26
C LYS A 130 5.92 6.55 -14.97
N ASP A 131 6.51 6.79 -13.80
CA ASP A 131 7.81 6.24 -13.42
C ASP A 131 7.71 4.80 -12.89
N PHE A 132 6.50 4.27 -12.72
CA PHE A 132 6.33 2.90 -12.25
C PHE A 132 6.53 1.89 -13.39
N GLU A 133 7.77 1.74 -13.83
CA GLU A 133 8.15 0.72 -14.82
C GLU A 133 7.83 -0.69 -14.31
N GLY A 134 7.22 -1.50 -15.18
CA GLY A 134 6.81 -2.86 -14.82
C GLY A 134 5.59 -2.94 -13.89
N ALA A 135 4.83 -1.84 -13.75
CA ALA A 135 3.59 -1.83 -12.97
C ALA A 135 2.60 -2.90 -13.43
N PRO A 136 1.81 -3.48 -12.51
CA PRO A 136 0.69 -4.34 -12.87
C PRO A 136 -0.36 -3.61 -13.72
N LYS A 137 -1.21 -4.39 -14.41
CA LYS A 137 -2.32 -3.82 -15.18
C LYS A 137 -3.32 -3.04 -14.33
N ALA A 138 -3.46 -3.43 -13.07
CA ALA A 138 -4.27 -2.68 -12.11
C ALA A 138 -3.60 -2.70 -10.72
N TYR A 139 -3.46 -1.53 -10.12
CA TYR A 139 -2.86 -1.33 -8.80
C TYR A 139 -3.37 -0.02 -8.17
N ALA A 140 -3.09 0.19 -6.89
CA ALA A 140 -3.39 1.46 -6.26
C ALA A 140 -2.16 2.03 -5.56
N LEU A 141 -2.06 3.37 -5.60
CA LEU A 141 -1.07 4.15 -4.88
C LEU A 141 -1.77 4.90 -3.75
N ASP A 142 -1.28 4.74 -2.54
CA ASP A 142 -1.75 5.54 -1.42
C ASP A 142 -0.81 6.72 -1.22
N PHE A 143 -1.36 7.93 -1.32
CA PHE A 143 -0.64 9.18 -1.09
C PHE A 143 -1.09 9.84 0.21
N GLY A 144 -0.14 10.43 0.92
CA GLY A 144 -0.38 11.28 2.06
C GLY A 144 -0.06 12.73 1.76
N ILE A 145 -0.85 13.65 2.32
CA ILE A 145 -0.51 15.06 2.36
C ILE A 145 0.08 15.33 3.73
N THR A 146 1.31 15.82 3.77
CA THR A 146 1.96 16.20 5.03
C THR A 146 1.42 17.53 5.54
N LYS A 147 1.67 17.84 6.81
CA LYS A 147 1.31 19.14 7.40
C LYS A 147 1.91 20.32 6.65
N ASP A 148 3.08 20.13 6.05
CA ASP A 148 3.77 21.14 5.27
C ASP A 148 3.26 21.23 3.83
N GLY A 149 2.22 20.47 3.48
CA GLY A 149 1.59 20.48 2.15
C GLY A 149 2.28 19.59 1.11
N GLU A 150 3.28 18.77 1.49
CA GLU A 150 3.91 17.86 0.56
C GLU A 150 3.01 16.66 0.24
N THR A 151 2.92 16.30 -1.04
CA THR A 151 2.37 15.01 -1.48
C THR A 151 3.48 13.96 -1.44
N ILE A 152 3.26 12.90 -0.67
CA ILE A 152 4.21 11.78 -0.51
C ILE A 152 3.54 10.46 -0.79
N LEU A 153 4.26 9.51 -1.40
CA LEU A 153 3.79 8.14 -1.52
C LEU A 153 3.82 7.45 -0.15
N VAL A 154 2.70 6.90 0.27
CA VAL A 154 2.59 6.13 1.53
C VAL A 154 2.94 4.67 1.26
N GLU A 155 2.25 4.04 0.31
CA GLU A 155 2.50 2.65 -0.10
C GLU A 155 1.87 2.36 -1.46
N VAL A 156 2.29 1.25 -2.07
CA VAL A 156 1.68 0.67 -3.27
C VAL A 156 0.89 -0.56 -2.89
N ASN A 157 -0.34 -0.64 -3.36
CA ASN A 157 -1.25 -1.74 -3.04
C ASN A 157 -1.55 -2.60 -4.27
N ASN A 158 -1.48 -3.92 -4.09
CA ASN A 158 -2.04 -4.87 -5.05
C ASN A 158 -3.58 -4.79 -5.01
N THR A 159 -4.24 -5.06 -6.13
CA THR A 159 -5.71 -5.01 -6.23
C THR A 159 -6.42 -6.11 -5.45
N CYS A 160 -5.69 -7.11 -4.98
CA CYS A 160 -6.28 -8.21 -4.23
C CYS A 160 -6.72 -7.76 -2.84
N SER A 161 -8.02 -7.74 -2.58
CA SER A 161 -8.63 -7.36 -1.29
C SER A 161 -8.45 -5.88 -0.90
N ILE A 162 -8.44 -4.98 -1.85
CA ILE A 162 -8.33 -3.54 -1.62
C ILE A 162 -9.72 -2.90 -1.42
N GLY A 163 -9.79 -1.86 -0.60
CA GLY A 163 -11.02 -1.07 -0.40
C GLY A 163 -11.29 -0.15 -1.59
N SER A 164 -12.56 -0.05 -2.01
CA SER A 164 -12.97 0.80 -3.13
C SER A 164 -13.03 2.29 -2.78
N TYR A 165 -13.22 2.64 -1.52
CA TYR A 165 -13.39 4.01 -1.00
C TYR A 165 -14.36 4.89 -1.82
N GLY A 166 -15.39 4.24 -2.42
CA GLY A 166 -16.39 4.93 -3.23
C GLY A 166 -16.02 5.06 -4.70
N LEU A 167 -14.99 4.36 -5.19
CA LEU A 167 -14.79 4.15 -6.62
C LEU A 167 -16.07 3.57 -7.23
N GLU A 168 -16.48 4.09 -8.37
CA GLU A 168 -17.70 3.66 -9.06
C GLU A 168 -17.69 2.14 -9.27
N PRO A 169 -18.79 1.41 -8.97
CA PRO A 169 -18.81 -0.05 -8.93
C PRO A 169 -18.37 -0.73 -10.25
N VAL A 170 -18.71 -0.17 -11.41
CA VAL A 170 -18.29 -0.72 -12.71
C VAL A 170 -16.79 -0.53 -12.92
N LEU A 171 -16.25 0.64 -12.58
CA LEU A 171 -14.80 0.88 -12.62
C LEU A 171 -14.06 -0.05 -11.65
N TYR A 172 -14.61 -0.25 -10.45
CA TYR A 172 -14.02 -1.18 -9.48
C TYR A 172 -14.03 -2.64 -9.98
N ALA A 173 -15.11 -3.07 -10.63
CA ALA A 173 -15.18 -4.41 -11.23
C ALA A 173 -14.14 -4.58 -12.35
N ARG A 174 -13.99 -3.58 -13.24
CA ARG A 174 -12.97 -3.57 -14.31
C ARG A 174 -11.56 -3.62 -13.72
N PHE A 175 -11.30 -2.82 -12.69
CA PHE A 175 -10.03 -2.76 -11.99
C PHE A 175 -9.64 -4.13 -11.39
N LEU A 176 -10.58 -4.83 -10.76
CA LEU A 176 -10.34 -6.17 -10.22
C LEU A 176 -10.18 -7.22 -11.33
N SER A 177 -10.98 -7.12 -12.41
CA SER A 177 -10.94 -8.05 -13.56
C SER A 177 -9.59 -7.99 -14.26
N ALA A 178 -9.08 -6.79 -14.54
CA ALA A 178 -7.78 -6.60 -15.20
C ALA A 178 -6.63 -7.28 -14.43
N ARG A 179 -6.61 -7.10 -13.11
CA ARG A 179 -5.59 -7.75 -12.29
C ARG A 179 -5.76 -9.26 -12.21
N TRP A 180 -7.00 -9.72 -12.08
CA TRP A 180 -7.30 -11.15 -12.11
C TRP A 180 -6.83 -11.81 -13.42
N ALA A 181 -7.17 -11.22 -14.55
CA ALA A 181 -6.76 -11.71 -15.86
C ALA A 181 -5.23 -11.78 -16.00
N GLU A 182 -4.52 -10.74 -15.51
CA GLU A 182 -3.05 -10.72 -15.49
C GLU A 182 -2.46 -11.84 -14.62
N LEU A 183 -2.97 -12.03 -13.41
CA LEU A 183 -2.47 -13.05 -12.48
C LEU A 183 -2.73 -14.48 -12.95
N THR A 184 -3.85 -14.70 -13.61
CA THR A 184 -4.26 -16.03 -14.10
C THR A 184 -3.81 -16.32 -15.53
N GLY A 185 -3.29 -15.33 -16.27
CA GLY A 185 -2.92 -15.46 -17.68
C GLY A 185 -4.15 -15.61 -18.60
N THR A 186 -5.33 -15.15 -18.15
CA THR A 186 -6.57 -15.18 -18.93
C THR A 186 -6.84 -13.85 -19.63
N ASN A 187 -7.84 -13.81 -20.49
CA ASN A 187 -8.32 -12.57 -21.08
C ASN A 187 -9.05 -11.73 -20.03
N ASP A 188 -8.89 -10.40 -20.10
CA ASP A 188 -9.72 -9.47 -19.34
C ASP A 188 -11.03 -9.20 -20.10
N GLU A 189 -12.08 -9.91 -19.73
CA GLU A 189 -13.41 -9.81 -20.34
C GLU A 189 -14.11 -8.46 -20.08
N CYS A 190 -13.56 -7.66 -19.16
CA CYS A 190 -14.08 -6.33 -18.83
C CYS A 190 -13.27 -5.17 -19.49
N ARG A 191 -12.37 -5.51 -20.42
CA ARG A 191 -11.58 -4.52 -21.17
C ARG A 191 -12.38 -4.02 -22.39
N PHE A 192 -13.16 -2.98 -22.22
CA PHE A 192 -13.92 -2.27 -23.27
C PHE A 192 -13.85 -0.77 -23.09
#